data_3f621277767f5c13a926b7fde54da326
#
_entry.id   3f621277767f5c13a926b7fde54da326
#
_cell.length_a   1.000
_cell.length_b   1.000
_cell.length_c   1.000
_cell.angle_alpha   90.00
_cell.angle_beta   90.00
_cell.angle_gamma   90.00
#
_symmetry.space_group_name_H-M   'P 1'
#
loop_
_entity.id
_entity.type
_entity.pdbx_description
1 polymer ?
#
loop_
_entity_poly.entity_id
_entity_poly.type
_entity_poly.pdbx_seq_one_letter_code
_entity_poly.pdbx_strand_id
1 'polypeptide(L)'
;MQRRSVDLPDPDAPISTVAVCSGTESEIKQWFKTINTAGVPLNDQELLNAIYSGPFVTAGKAEFSNSQNANSQKWSAYVSGSANRQDFWARALDWVSQGETDEYMSKHRHDTGINGVKTYFTTVIDWIASVFETVESEMKGLEWGRLYEEHHHKPYDPTSTDASVKKLYGDPYVKNR
;
A
#
# COMPACT_ATOMS: atom_id res chain seq x y z
N MET A 1 -23.05 -22.38 -39.77
CA MET A 1 -21.79 -21.78 -39.27
C MET A 1 -21.98 -20.29 -39.26
N GLN A 2 -22.49 -19.73 -38.14
CA GLN A 2 -22.80 -18.31 -38.01
C GLN A 2 -21.62 -17.60 -37.34
N ARG A 3 -20.99 -16.67 -38.06
CA ARG A 3 -19.94 -15.80 -37.51
C ARG A 3 -20.64 -14.75 -36.63
N ARG A 4 -20.34 -14.76 -35.34
CA ARG A 4 -20.71 -13.67 -34.46
C ARG A 4 -19.81 -12.47 -34.81
N SER A 5 -20.39 -11.37 -35.24
CA SER A 5 -19.75 -10.07 -35.30
C SER A 5 -19.41 -9.66 -33.87
N VAL A 6 -18.16 -9.33 -33.65
CA VAL A 6 -17.73 -8.63 -32.42
C VAL A 6 -17.93 -7.15 -32.72
N ASP A 7 -18.97 -6.54 -32.14
CA ASP A 7 -19.14 -5.10 -32.16
C ASP A 7 -18.00 -4.46 -31.35
N LEU A 8 -17.15 -3.69 -32.03
CA LEU A 8 -16.17 -2.84 -31.38
C LEU A 8 -16.91 -1.70 -30.69
N PRO A 9 -16.58 -1.35 -29.44
CA PRO A 9 -17.18 -0.22 -28.76
C PRO A 9 -16.81 1.10 -29.44
N ASP A 10 -17.78 2.02 -29.45
CA ASP A 10 -17.69 3.38 -29.98
C ASP A 10 -16.56 4.14 -29.26
N PRO A 11 -15.58 4.72 -29.96
CA PRO A 11 -14.47 5.46 -29.35
C PRO A 11 -14.87 6.76 -28.64
N ASP A 12 -16.08 7.26 -28.85
CA ASP A 12 -16.60 8.51 -28.24
C ASP A 12 -17.60 8.29 -27.10
N ALA A 13 -17.84 7.04 -26.69
CA ALA A 13 -18.73 6.77 -25.58
C ALA A 13 -18.06 7.14 -24.23
N PRO A 14 -18.75 7.87 -23.31
CA PRO A 14 -18.21 8.14 -21.99
C PRO A 14 -17.98 6.81 -21.26
N ILE A 15 -16.78 6.65 -20.67
CA ILE A 15 -16.33 5.44 -19.97
C ILE A 15 -17.19 5.23 -18.71
N SER A 16 -18.35 4.68 -18.88
CA SER A 16 -19.34 4.36 -17.85
C SER A 16 -19.74 2.88 -17.93
N THR A 17 -18.93 2.05 -18.58
CA THR A 17 -19.22 0.63 -18.70
C THR A 17 -18.39 -0.13 -17.68
N VAL A 18 -19.01 -0.57 -16.61
CA VAL A 18 -18.48 -1.61 -15.74
C VAL A 18 -18.43 -2.88 -16.56
N ALA A 19 -17.29 -3.15 -17.18
CA ALA A 19 -17.04 -4.43 -17.82
C ALA A 19 -16.91 -5.48 -16.72
N VAL A 20 -17.90 -6.35 -16.60
CA VAL A 20 -17.80 -7.55 -15.76
C VAL A 20 -16.88 -8.51 -16.50
N CYS A 21 -15.59 -8.48 -16.18
CA CYS A 21 -14.62 -9.43 -16.70
C CYS A 21 -14.76 -10.75 -15.96
N SER A 22 -15.32 -11.77 -16.61
CA SER A 22 -15.23 -13.15 -16.19
C SER A 22 -13.97 -13.77 -16.82
N GLY A 23 -12.88 -13.78 -16.08
CA GLY A 23 -11.61 -14.36 -16.52
C GLY A 23 -10.79 -14.81 -15.31
N THR A 24 -9.74 -15.56 -15.55
CA THR A 24 -8.75 -15.87 -14.52
C THR A 24 -8.03 -14.59 -14.09
N GLU A 25 -7.51 -14.56 -12.87
CA GLU A 25 -6.77 -13.42 -12.33
C GLU A 25 -5.63 -12.95 -13.27
N SER A 26 -4.95 -13.91 -13.93
CA SER A 26 -3.90 -13.62 -14.91
C SER A 26 -4.43 -12.91 -16.15
N GLU A 27 -5.60 -13.32 -16.67
CA GLU A 27 -6.24 -12.70 -17.84
C GLU A 27 -6.71 -11.29 -17.51
N ILE A 28 -7.27 -11.07 -16.30
CA ILE A 28 -7.67 -9.76 -15.82
C ILE A 28 -6.46 -8.83 -15.71
N LYS A 29 -5.34 -9.29 -15.11
CA LYS A 29 -4.08 -8.53 -15.04
C LYS A 29 -3.55 -8.15 -16.44
N GLN A 30 -3.57 -9.10 -17.37
CA GLN A 30 -3.11 -8.84 -18.73
C GLN A 30 -4.00 -7.83 -19.46
N TRP A 31 -5.30 -7.95 -19.30
CA TRP A 31 -6.26 -7.01 -19.88
C TRP A 31 -6.06 -5.58 -19.33
N PHE A 32 -5.93 -5.42 -18.01
CA PHE A 32 -5.64 -4.13 -17.40
C PHE A 32 -4.32 -3.52 -17.90
N LYS A 33 -3.26 -4.31 -18.06
CA LYS A 33 -2.00 -3.84 -18.65
C LYS A 33 -2.21 -3.33 -20.08
N THR A 34 -3.04 -3.99 -20.84
CA THR A 34 -3.32 -3.62 -22.24
C THR A 34 -4.06 -2.30 -22.35
N ILE A 35 -5.09 -2.07 -21.53
CA ILE A 35 -5.86 -0.79 -21.56
C ILE A 35 -5.05 0.38 -21.02
N ASN A 36 -4.14 0.15 -20.08
CA ASN A 36 -3.25 1.19 -19.57
C ASN A 36 -2.26 1.72 -20.62
N THR A 37 -2.02 0.97 -21.69
CA THR A 37 -1.12 1.40 -22.77
C THR A 37 -1.74 2.51 -23.63
N ALA A 38 -3.06 2.66 -23.61
CA ALA A 38 -3.80 3.63 -24.43
C ALA A 38 -4.22 4.92 -23.68
N GLY A 39 -3.98 5.02 -22.36
CA GLY A 39 -4.42 6.14 -21.52
C GLY A 39 -3.37 6.60 -20.51
N VAL A 40 -3.82 7.32 -19.46
CA VAL A 40 -2.98 7.62 -18.31
C VAL A 40 -2.72 6.30 -17.55
N PRO A 41 -1.47 5.84 -17.41
CA PRO A 41 -1.18 4.59 -16.73
C PRO A 41 -1.66 4.62 -15.28
N LEU A 42 -2.38 3.59 -14.86
CA LEU A 42 -2.65 3.34 -13.45
C LEU A 42 -1.33 3.04 -12.74
N ASN A 43 -1.18 3.51 -11.52
CA ASN A 43 -0.10 3.04 -10.68
C ASN A 43 -0.36 1.59 -10.22
N ASP A 44 0.68 0.92 -9.72
CA ASP A 44 0.59 -0.50 -9.34
C ASP A 44 -0.50 -0.75 -8.29
N GLN A 45 -0.68 0.16 -7.33
CA GLN A 45 -1.72 0.04 -6.31
C GLN A 45 -3.14 0.23 -6.88
N GLU A 46 -3.32 1.15 -7.83
CA GLU A 46 -4.60 1.33 -8.51
C GLU A 46 -4.96 0.09 -9.32
N LEU A 47 -3.98 -0.53 -9.95
CA LEU A 47 -4.14 -1.78 -10.67
C LEU A 47 -4.57 -2.91 -9.72
N LEU A 48 -3.88 -3.09 -8.60
CA LEU A 48 -4.23 -4.11 -7.61
C LEU A 48 -5.63 -3.87 -7.01
N ASN A 49 -5.98 -2.62 -6.73
CA ASN A 49 -7.32 -2.25 -6.24
C ASN A 49 -8.43 -2.57 -7.23
N ALA A 50 -8.16 -2.49 -8.53
CA ALA A 50 -9.10 -2.86 -9.57
C ALA A 50 -9.26 -4.39 -9.70
N ILE A 51 -8.15 -5.12 -9.66
CA ILE A 51 -8.12 -6.59 -9.76
C ILE A 51 -8.85 -7.22 -8.56
N TYR A 52 -8.53 -6.75 -7.35
CA TYR A 52 -9.07 -7.29 -6.10
C TYR A 52 -10.23 -6.47 -5.55
N SER A 53 -10.96 -5.74 -6.42
CA SER A 53 -12.08 -4.92 -6.01
C SER A 53 -13.08 -5.72 -5.15
N GLY A 54 -13.50 -5.14 -4.03
CA GLY A 54 -14.37 -5.81 -3.07
C GLY A 54 -14.46 -5.06 -1.74
N PRO A 55 -15.11 -5.66 -0.73
CA PRO A 55 -15.30 -5.01 0.57
C PRO A 55 -13.99 -4.64 1.24
N PHE A 56 -12.96 -5.47 1.14
CA PHE A 56 -11.63 -5.22 1.70
C PHE A 56 -11.00 -3.94 1.14
N VAL A 57 -10.93 -3.81 -0.19
CA VAL A 57 -10.36 -2.62 -0.85
C VAL A 57 -11.20 -1.38 -0.55
N THR A 58 -12.54 -1.52 -0.51
CA THR A 58 -13.44 -0.41 -0.18
C THR A 58 -13.17 0.11 1.23
N ALA A 59 -13.05 -0.78 2.21
CA ALA A 59 -12.73 -0.41 3.59
C ALA A 59 -11.32 0.21 3.71
N GLY A 60 -10.34 -0.34 3.00
CA GLY A 60 -8.98 0.19 2.96
C GLY A 60 -8.91 1.61 2.41
N LYS A 61 -9.56 1.85 1.29
CA LYS A 61 -9.64 3.20 0.68
C LYS A 61 -10.37 4.19 1.59
N ALA A 62 -11.45 3.79 2.25
CA ALA A 62 -12.18 4.66 3.17
C ALA A 62 -11.31 5.12 4.35
N GLU A 63 -10.47 4.25 4.89
CA GLU A 63 -9.58 4.58 6.02
C GLU A 63 -8.32 5.34 5.58
N PHE A 64 -7.62 4.84 4.56
CA PHE A 64 -6.27 5.29 4.20
C PHE A 64 -6.24 6.39 3.14
N SER A 65 -7.32 6.59 2.37
CA SER A 65 -7.36 7.60 1.31
C SER A 65 -8.13 8.88 1.70
N ASN A 66 -8.50 9.01 2.96
CA ASN A 66 -9.17 10.20 3.47
C ASN A 66 -8.15 11.20 4.04
N SER A 67 -7.86 12.25 3.29
CA SER A 67 -6.92 13.31 3.71
C SER A 67 -7.39 14.13 4.93
N GLN A 68 -8.69 14.10 5.24
CA GLN A 68 -9.26 14.78 6.41
C GLN A 68 -9.19 13.92 7.68
N ASN A 69 -8.79 12.66 7.56
CA ASN A 69 -8.63 11.79 8.70
C ASN A 69 -7.44 12.26 9.55
N ALA A 70 -7.65 12.45 10.85
CA ALA A 70 -6.60 12.83 11.79
C ALA A 70 -5.41 11.84 11.78
N ASN A 71 -5.68 10.57 11.48
CA ASN A 71 -4.64 9.56 11.33
C ASN A 71 -3.72 9.86 10.14
N SER A 72 -4.25 10.35 9.01
CA SER A 72 -3.43 10.71 7.84
C SER A 72 -2.42 11.81 8.16
N GLN A 73 -2.80 12.76 9.01
CA GLN A 73 -1.89 13.81 9.48
C GLN A 73 -0.79 13.23 10.39
N LYS A 74 -1.16 12.33 11.31
CA LYS A 74 -0.20 11.61 12.15
C LYS A 74 0.77 10.80 11.30
N TRP A 75 0.27 10.04 10.33
CA TRP A 75 1.09 9.17 9.49
C TRP A 75 2.08 9.95 8.63
N SER A 76 1.69 11.09 8.07
CA SER A 76 2.57 11.94 7.26
C SER A 76 3.76 12.52 8.03
N ALA A 77 3.72 12.52 9.36
CA ALA A 77 4.87 12.87 10.18
C ALA A 77 6.00 11.82 10.10
N TYR A 78 5.64 10.56 9.89
CA TYR A 78 6.58 9.42 9.94
C TYR A 78 6.84 8.77 8.59
N VAL A 79 5.90 8.87 7.66
CA VAL A 79 5.94 8.18 6.36
C VAL A 79 5.67 9.17 5.23
N SER A 80 6.41 9.04 4.14
CA SER A 80 6.13 9.78 2.91
C SER A 80 4.91 9.21 2.21
N GLY A 81 4.08 10.10 1.66
CA GLY A 81 2.90 9.70 0.89
C GLY A 81 1.77 10.71 0.98
N SER A 82 0.75 10.48 0.18
CA SER A 82 -0.47 11.26 0.12
C SER A 82 -1.69 10.35 0.19
N ALA A 83 -2.64 10.67 1.06
CA ALA A 83 -3.90 9.93 1.16
C ALA A 83 -4.65 9.92 -0.19
N ASN A 84 -4.71 11.06 -0.88
CA ASN A 84 -5.42 11.18 -2.15
C ASN A 84 -4.85 10.30 -3.27
N ARG A 85 -3.55 9.99 -3.21
CA ARG A 85 -2.85 9.10 -4.14
C ARG A 85 -2.82 7.65 -3.69
N GLN A 86 -3.49 7.34 -2.60
CA GLN A 86 -3.54 6.01 -1.99
C GLN A 86 -2.16 5.48 -1.50
N ASP A 87 -1.19 6.38 -1.34
CA ASP A 87 0.17 5.99 -0.95
C ASP A 87 0.20 5.33 0.44
N PHE A 88 -0.61 5.81 1.40
CA PHE A 88 -0.71 5.18 2.72
C PHE A 88 -1.35 3.79 2.68
N TRP A 89 -2.35 3.60 1.79
CA TRP A 89 -2.95 2.28 1.58
C TRP A 89 -1.95 1.30 0.98
N ALA A 90 -1.24 1.70 -0.06
CA ALA A 90 -0.17 0.91 -0.67
C ALA A 90 0.90 0.53 0.36
N ARG A 91 1.33 1.50 1.16
CA ARG A 91 2.35 1.30 2.19
C ARG A 91 1.88 0.36 3.30
N ALA A 92 0.63 0.49 3.73
CA ALA A 92 0.05 -0.37 4.77
C ALA A 92 -0.06 -1.82 4.30
N LEU A 93 -0.43 -2.05 3.04
CA LEU A 93 -0.47 -3.37 2.43
C LEU A 93 0.94 -3.96 2.28
N ASP A 94 1.87 -3.19 1.75
CA ASP A 94 3.27 -3.59 1.59
C ASP A 94 3.87 -4.06 2.93
N TRP A 95 3.65 -3.30 4.01
CA TRP A 95 4.18 -3.63 5.33
C TRP A 95 3.54 -4.87 5.95
N VAL A 96 2.22 -4.99 5.92
CA VAL A 96 1.54 -6.14 6.53
C VAL A 96 1.81 -7.44 5.76
N SER A 97 2.02 -7.33 4.45
CA SER A 97 2.31 -8.47 3.58
C SER A 97 3.81 -8.78 3.46
N GLN A 98 4.67 -7.95 4.03
CA GLN A 98 6.13 -8.04 3.87
C GLN A 98 6.57 -8.05 2.39
N GLY A 99 5.89 -7.26 1.56
CA GLY A 99 6.13 -7.12 0.12
C GLY A 99 5.26 -8.00 -0.77
N GLU A 100 4.58 -9.02 -0.21
CA GLU A 100 3.72 -9.94 -0.97
C GLU A 100 2.28 -9.40 -1.10
N THR A 101 2.14 -8.15 -1.54
CA THR A 101 0.87 -7.40 -1.57
C THR A 101 -0.19 -8.08 -2.42
N ASP A 102 0.20 -8.64 -3.56
CA ASP A 102 -0.70 -9.31 -4.51
C ASP A 102 -1.36 -10.55 -3.87
N GLU A 103 -0.55 -11.42 -3.26
CA GLU A 103 -1.05 -12.61 -2.57
C GLU A 103 -1.93 -12.23 -1.37
N TYR A 104 -1.50 -11.22 -0.59
CA TYR A 104 -2.26 -10.73 0.55
C TYR A 104 -3.65 -10.23 0.13
N MET A 105 -3.74 -9.40 -0.90
CA MET A 105 -5.00 -8.86 -1.40
C MET A 105 -5.90 -9.94 -1.98
N SER A 106 -5.33 -10.91 -2.71
CA SER A 106 -6.05 -12.07 -3.23
C SER A 106 -6.74 -12.86 -2.11
N LYS A 107 -6.00 -13.13 -1.03
CA LYS A 107 -6.48 -13.89 0.13
C LYS A 107 -7.59 -13.16 0.89
N HIS A 108 -7.46 -11.85 1.04
CA HIS A 108 -8.34 -11.03 1.88
C HIS A 108 -9.44 -10.29 1.10
N ARG A 109 -9.55 -10.46 -0.22
CA ARG A 109 -10.47 -9.68 -1.07
C ARG A 109 -11.94 -9.65 -0.62
N HIS A 110 -12.38 -10.69 0.07
CA HIS A 110 -13.76 -10.83 0.55
C HIS A 110 -13.97 -10.42 2.02
N ASP A 111 -12.91 -10.05 2.70
CA ASP A 111 -12.98 -9.57 4.09
C ASP A 111 -13.74 -8.25 4.14
N THR A 112 -14.64 -8.13 5.13
CA THR A 112 -15.45 -6.92 5.32
C THR A 112 -14.76 -5.85 6.13
N GLY A 113 -13.55 -6.11 6.62
CA GLY A 113 -12.77 -5.19 7.46
C GLY A 113 -11.28 -5.26 7.18
N ILE A 114 -10.58 -4.25 7.66
CA ILE A 114 -9.13 -4.06 7.47
C ILE A 114 -8.38 -3.97 8.79
N ASN A 115 -8.97 -4.49 9.88
CA ASN A 115 -8.41 -4.33 11.22
C ASN A 115 -6.96 -4.83 11.33
N GLY A 116 -6.63 -5.96 10.69
CA GLY A 116 -5.27 -6.49 10.65
C GLY A 116 -4.28 -5.49 10.04
N VAL A 117 -4.60 -4.96 8.86
CA VAL A 117 -3.77 -3.97 8.16
C VAL A 117 -3.63 -2.69 8.98
N LYS A 118 -4.75 -2.16 9.48
CA LYS A 118 -4.78 -0.93 10.26
C LYS A 118 -3.97 -1.06 11.55
N THR A 119 -4.17 -2.14 12.30
CA THR A 119 -3.45 -2.40 13.54
C THR A 119 -1.96 -2.52 13.28
N TYR A 120 -1.55 -3.32 12.30
CA TYR A 120 -0.14 -3.49 11.95
C TYR A 120 0.51 -2.15 11.58
N PHE A 121 -0.10 -1.41 10.66
CA PHE A 121 0.40 -0.11 10.23
C PHE A 121 0.55 0.87 11.40
N THR A 122 -0.47 0.97 12.26
CA THR A 122 -0.43 1.84 13.43
C THR A 122 0.66 1.41 14.41
N THR A 123 0.83 0.10 14.63
CA THR A 123 1.89 -0.44 15.50
C THR A 123 3.27 -0.06 15.01
N VAL A 124 3.53 -0.15 13.70
CA VAL A 124 4.82 0.28 13.12
C VAL A 124 5.03 1.78 13.31
N ILE A 125 4.01 2.61 13.06
CA ILE A 125 4.08 4.06 13.29
C ILE A 125 4.37 4.39 14.76
N ASP A 126 3.70 3.73 15.69
CA ASP A 126 3.89 3.96 17.13
C ASP A 126 5.28 3.49 17.58
N TRP A 127 5.80 2.42 17.00
CA TRP A 127 7.17 1.99 17.22
C TRP A 127 8.18 3.03 16.71
N ILE A 128 8.04 3.55 15.48
CA ILE A 128 8.88 4.62 14.96
C ILE A 128 8.86 5.82 15.92
N ALA A 129 7.67 6.24 16.35
CA ALA A 129 7.48 7.34 17.27
C ALA A 129 8.09 7.08 18.67
N SER A 130 8.21 5.82 19.08
CA SER A 130 8.86 5.45 20.35
C SER A 130 10.37 5.47 20.26
N VAL A 131 10.94 5.18 19.09
CA VAL A 131 12.38 5.08 18.87
C VAL A 131 13.00 6.42 18.52
N PHE A 132 12.36 7.20 17.65
CA PHE A 132 12.91 8.44 17.12
C PHE A 132 12.24 9.68 17.74
N GLU A 133 13.03 10.67 18.08
CA GLU A 133 12.54 11.97 18.52
C GLU A 133 11.97 12.75 17.33
N THR A 134 12.66 12.72 16.21
CA THR A 134 12.24 13.32 14.94
C THR A 134 12.46 12.34 13.81
N VAL A 135 11.62 12.42 12.76
CA VAL A 135 11.78 11.65 11.53
C VAL A 135 12.01 12.61 10.38
N GLU A 136 13.24 12.64 9.91
CA GLU A 136 13.64 13.48 8.78
C GLU A 136 13.06 12.97 7.45
N SER A 137 13.05 13.84 6.43
CA SER A 137 12.43 13.51 5.14
C SER A 137 13.01 12.25 4.49
N GLU A 138 14.32 12.04 4.62
CA GLU A 138 15.00 10.86 4.07
C GLU A 138 14.57 9.57 4.77
N MET A 139 14.27 9.65 6.07
CA MET A 139 13.81 8.49 6.86
C MET A 139 12.38 8.08 6.50
N LYS A 140 11.53 9.00 6.08
CA LYS A 140 10.13 8.73 5.73
C LYS A 140 9.97 7.77 4.55
N GLY A 141 11.00 7.63 3.72
CA GLY A 141 11.04 6.71 2.59
C GLY A 141 11.54 5.31 2.92
N LEU A 142 11.93 5.04 4.17
CA LEU A 142 12.44 3.72 4.56
C LEU A 142 11.36 2.65 4.56
N GLU A 143 11.78 1.41 4.42
CA GLU A 143 10.92 0.22 4.50
C GLU A 143 10.66 -0.16 5.97
N TRP A 144 9.88 0.68 6.65
CA TRP A 144 9.65 0.56 8.09
C TRP A 144 9.02 -0.75 8.51
N GLY A 145 8.14 -1.34 7.69
CA GLY A 145 7.53 -2.63 8.00
C GLY A 145 8.58 -3.73 8.12
N ARG A 146 9.52 -3.81 7.16
CA ARG A 146 10.61 -4.77 7.21
C ARG A 146 11.58 -4.48 8.36
N LEU A 147 11.93 -3.23 8.59
CA LEU A 147 12.79 -2.84 9.69
C LEU A 147 12.15 -3.11 11.05
N TYR A 148 10.82 -2.95 11.16
CA TYR A 148 10.07 -3.31 12.35
C TYR A 148 10.20 -4.80 12.66
N GLU A 149 9.95 -5.68 11.69
CA GLU A 149 10.07 -7.13 11.88
C GLU A 149 11.49 -7.57 12.25
N GLU A 150 12.49 -6.95 11.64
CA GLU A 150 13.89 -7.27 11.90
C GLU A 150 14.36 -6.80 13.29
N HIS A 151 13.88 -5.66 13.77
CA HIS A 151 14.54 -4.93 14.86
C HIS A 151 13.65 -4.54 16.04
N HIS A 152 12.32 -4.62 15.96
CA HIS A 152 11.46 -4.10 17.03
C HIS A 152 11.61 -4.86 18.36
N HIS A 153 12.02 -6.12 18.36
CA HIS A 153 12.28 -6.92 19.55
C HIS A 153 13.71 -6.81 20.08
N LYS A 154 14.60 -6.17 19.33
CA LYS A 154 16.00 -6.06 19.73
C LYS A 154 16.23 -4.76 20.51
N PRO A 155 16.86 -4.81 21.68
CA PRO A 155 17.28 -3.60 22.36
C PRO A 155 18.28 -2.85 21.48
N TYR A 156 18.25 -1.52 21.57
CA TYR A 156 19.22 -0.68 20.87
C TYR A 156 20.64 -1.01 21.32
N ASP A 157 21.51 -1.36 20.39
CA ASP A 157 22.92 -1.59 20.59
C ASP A 157 23.75 -0.53 19.83
N PRO A 158 24.32 0.47 20.54
CA PRO A 158 25.11 1.52 19.92
C PRO A 158 26.43 1.00 19.30
N THR A 159 26.87 -0.21 19.68
CA THR A 159 28.10 -0.83 19.18
C THR A 159 27.87 -1.66 17.93
N SER A 160 26.61 -1.89 17.55
CA SER A 160 26.26 -2.71 16.39
C SER A 160 26.94 -2.20 15.11
N THR A 161 27.52 -3.13 14.36
CA THR A 161 28.07 -2.86 13.02
C THR A 161 27.05 -3.10 11.90
N ASP A 162 25.88 -3.63 12.23
CA ASP A 162 24.82 -3.87 11.28
C ASP A 162 24.36 -2.55 10.64
N ALA A 163 24.43 -2.50 9.31
CA ALA A 163 24.09 -1.29 8.54
C ALA A 163 22.61 -0.90 8.69
N SER A 164 21.71 -1.88 8.84
CA SER A 164 20.28 -1.63 9.04
C SER A 164 20.02 -1.02 10.42
N VAL A 165 20.69 -1.53 11.46
CA VAL A 165 20.62 -0.97 12.82
C VAL A 165 21.18 0.43 12.85
N LYS A 166 22.35 0.66 12.24
CA LYS A 166 22.91 2.03 12.15
C LYS A 166 22.02 3.00 11.38
N LYS A 167 21.39 2.53 10.32
CA LYS A 167 20.45 3.34 9.55
C LYS A 167 19.20 3.67 10.34
N LEU A 168 18.68 2.71 11.12
CA LEU A 168 17.48 2.84 11.92
C LEU A 168 17.70 3.69 13.17
N TYR A 169 18.78 3.42 13.91
CA TYR A 169 19.10 4.09 15.18
C TYR A 169 20.21 5.12 15.04
N GLY A 170 20.39 5.68 13.85
CA GLY A 170 21.41 6.71 13.59
C GLY A 170 21.26 7.90 14.54
N ASP A 171 22.40 8.35 15.02
CA ASP A 171 22.55 9.56 15.81
C ASP A 171 22.23 10.81 14.94
N PRO A 172 21.49 11.81 15.38
CA PRO A 172 21.00 12.12 16.74
C PRO A 172 19.51 11.74 16.98
N TYR A 173 18.87 10.99 16.11
CA TYR A 173 17.41 10.86 16.02
C TYR A 173 16.78 9.88 17.03
N VAL A 174 17.59 9.07 17.71
CA VAL A 174 17.09 8.08 18.68
C VAL A 174 16.79 8.74 20.02
N LYS A 175 15.58 8.52 20.55
CA LYS A 175 15.12 9.14 21.80
C LYS A 175 15.88 8.71 23.05
N ASN A 176 16.23 7.44 23.12
CA ASN A 176 16.84 6.84 24.32
C ASN A 176 18.29 6.47 24.01
N ARG A 177 19.20 7.32 24.39
CA ARG A 177 20.62 7.06 24.38
C ARG A 177 21.09 6.68 25.77
#